data_d6de9a74964c173a0e7730f8c8898529
#
_entry.id   d6de9a74964c173a0e7730f8c8898529
#
_cell.length_a   1.000
_cell.length_b   1.000
_cell.length_c   1.000
_cell.angle_alpha   90.00
_cell.angle_beta   90.00
_cell.angle_gamma   90.00
#
_symmetry.space_group_name_H-M   'P 1'
#
loop_
_entity.id
_entity.type
_entity.pdbx_description
1 polymer ?
#
loop_
_entity_poly.entity_id
_entity_poly.type
_entity_poly.pdbx_seq_one_letter_code
_entity_poly.pdbx_strand_id
1 'polypeptide(L)'
;MKTTALITALLSLSMTAQADPLVIEDGYYGGDDHGYGDVIGNTGQFDVYRAELSQVGSILTVDIYTAFAGRADDGLFSAYTYNGMGIGYGDLFLASAWDPDGTAPYLDDDNVTGTVWEYGFSLDDRWDANGGNGTLYALTGSNDDSALLAEDFMSGAIYRNGQEIAVDLSDEAANFRSQLAGGTWTVNGDHLTFAIDLTGSDLSLANGIALHWGPSCGNDIIEGYADVPEPGSLGLLALGLIGAGVARRRR
;
A
#
# COMPACT_ATOMS: atom_id res chain seq x y z
N MET A 1 -32.86 59.71 8.94
CA MET A 1 -32.93 58.25 8.87
C MET A 1 -31.51 57.73 8.83
N LYS A 2 -31.06 57.06 9.87
CA LYS A 2 -29.70 56.48 9.97
C LYS A 2 -29.81 54.99 9.67
N THR A 3 -29.25 54.55 8.55
CA THR A 3 -29.19 53.16 8.16
C THR A 3 -27.99 52.50 8.83
N THR A 4 -28.24 51.63 9.77
CA THR A 4 -27.19 50.82 10.45
C THR A 4 -26.92 49.60 9.59
N ALA A 5 -25.73 49.53 9.00
CA ALA A 5 -25.26 48.32 8.28
C ALA A 5 -24.77 47.27 9.29
N LEU A 6 -25.43 46.13 9.33
CA LEU A 6 -25.06 44.97 10.13
C LEU A 6 -24.03 44.16 9.32
N ILE A 7 -22.76 44.28 9.70
CA ILE A 7 -21.70 43.43 9.13
C ILE A 7 -21.67 42.14 9.95
N THR A 8 -22.22 41.06 9.37
CA THR A 8 -22.10 39.70 9.95
C THR A 8 -20.74 39.13 9.52
N ALA A 9 -19.80 39.12 10.45
CA ALA A 9 -18.53 38.41 10.26
C ALA A 9 -18.79 36.90 10.34
N LEU A 10 -18.72 36.19 9.21
CA LEU A 10 -18.63 34.74 9.21
C LEU A 10 -17.22 34.37 9.68
N LEU A 11 -17.10 33.94 10.93
CA LEU A 11 -15.92 33.16 11.35
C LEU A 11 -16.02 31.78 10.68
N SER A 12 -15.23 31.55 9.64
CA SER A 12 -14.97 30.22 9.11
C SER A 12 -14.03 29.50 10.10
N LEU A 13 -14.59 28.68 11.00
CA LEU A 13 -13.81 27.65 11.66
C LEU A 13 -13.44 26.65 10.57
N SER A 14 -12.21 26.68 10.08
CA SER A 14 -11.62 25.58 9.34
C SER A 14 -11.36 24.44 10.35
N MET A 15 -12.36 23.59 10.53
CA MET A 15 -12.12 22.24 11.07
C MET A 15 -11.32 21.51 9.98
N THR A 16 -10.08 21.18 10.25
CA THR A 16 -9.37 20.16 9.48
C THR A 16 -10.06 18.83 9.81
N ALA A 17 -11.09 18.49 9.03
CA ALA A 17 -11.59 17.14 9.06
C ALA A 17 -10.45 16.27 8.51
N GLN A 18 -9.90 15.40 9.34
CA GLN A 18 -9.07 14.31 8.85
C GLN A 18 -10.01 13.41 8.04
N ALA A 19 -9.68 13.16 6.80
CA ALA A 19 -10.43 12.21 5.99
C ALA A 19 -10.29 10.82 6.64
N ASP A 20 -11.35 10.03 6.57
CA ASP A 20 -11.26 8.62 6.95
C ASP A 20 -10.18 7.94 6.06
N PRO A 21 -9.47 6.94 6.57
CA PRO A 21 -8.48 6.21 5.78
C PRO A 21 -9.17 5.56 4.57
N LEU A 22 -8.46 5.49 3.45
CA LEU A 22 -8.87 4.72 2.30
C LEU A 22 -8.55 3.25 2.56
N VAL A 23 -9.45 2.34 2.19
CA VAL A 23 -9.33 0.93 2.48
C VAL A 23 -9.17 0.13 1.20
N ILE A 24 -8.18 -0.74 1.16
CA ILE A 24 -8.05 -1.82 0.19
C ILE A 24 -8.41 -3.09 0.94
N GLU A 25 -9.53 -3.73 0.58
CA GLU A 25 -9.90 -5.04 1.11
C GLU A 25 -9.11 -6.12 0.38
N ASP A 26 -8.73 -7.16 1.08
CA ASP A 26 -8.05 -8.27 0.45
C ASP A 26 -9.02 -9.07 -0.44
N GLY A 27 -8.58 -9.35 -1.63
CA GLY A 27 -9.33 -10.04 -2.68
C GLY A 27 -8.45 -10.36 -3.87
N TYR A 28 -7.15 -10.17 -3.71
CA TYR A 28 -6.13 -10.45 -4.70
C TYR A 28 -5.45 -11.80 -4.38
N TYR A 29 -5.52 -12.76 -5.30
CA TYR A 29 -4.82 -14.03 -5.12
C TYR A 29 -3.45 -14.03 -5.79
N GLY A 30 -3.32 -13.36 -6.94
CA GLY A 30 -2.10 -13.35 -7.75
C GLY A 30 -1.79 -14.69 -8.41
N GLY A 31 -0.82 -14.67 -9.30
CA GLY A 31 -0.33 -15.84 -10.02
C GLY A 31 0.34 -16.85 -9.10
N ASP A 32 0.38 -18.10 -9.57
CA ASP A 32 1.05 -19.23 -8.92
C ASP A 32 0.55 -19.53 -7.49
N ASP A 33 -0.77 -19.44 -7.29
CA ASP A 33 -1.42 -19.76 -6.02
C ASP A 33 -1.36 -21.26 -5.66
N HIS A 34 -0.78 -22.09 -6.53
CA HIS A 34 -0.71 -23.56 -6.43
C HIS A 34 -2.08 -24.23 -6.28
N GLY A 35 -3.19 -23.52 -6.61
CA GLY A 35 -4.56 -23.99 -6.43
C GLY A 35 -5.05 -23.96 -4.98
N TYR A 36 -4.34 -23.26 -4.09
CA TYR A 36 -4.76 -23.06 -2.69
C TYR A 36 -5.72 -21.87 -2.54
N GLY A 37 -5.76 -20.97 -3.51
CA GLY A 37 -6.56 -19.74 -3.47
C GLY A 37 -5.85 -18.64 -2.73
N ASP A 38 -6.59 -17.84 -1.98
CA ASP A 38 -6.14 -16.67 -1.26
C ASP A 38 -4.91 -16.93 -0.38
N VAL A 39 -5.06 -17.71 0.66
CA VAL A 39 -3.99 -18.01 1.60
C VAL A 39 -3.37 -19.38 1.37
N ILE A 40 -2.09 -19.44 1.05
CA ILE A 40 -1.33 -20.70 0.99
C ILE A 40 -0.95 -21.11 2.41
N GLY A 41 -1.56 -22.19 2.93
CA GLY A 41 -1.23 -22.75 4.25
C GLY A 41 -2.20 -22.36 5.35
N ASN A 42 -1.70 -21.89 6.48
CA ASN A 42 -2.52 -21.63 7.66
C ASN A 42 -3.01 -20.18 7.71
N THR A 43 -4.29 -19.97 7.47
CA THR A 43 -4.95 -18.65 7.54
C THR A 43 -4.70 -17.92 8.88
N GLY A 44 -4.69 -18.64 10.00
CA GLY A 44 -4.37 -18.06 11.31
C GLY A 44 -2.91 -17.60 11.49
N GLN A 45 -2.07 -17.77 10.46
CA GLN A 45 -0.67 -17.35 10.47
C GLN A 45 -0.33 -16.34 9.36
N PHE A 46 -0.97 -16.44 8.19
CA PHE A 46 -0.54 -15.72 6.99
C PHE A 46 -1.59 -14.78 6.41
N ASP A 47 -2.87 -14.96 6.77
CA ASP A 47 -3.99 -14.20 6.23
C ASP A 47 -3.77 -12.67 6.35
N VAL A 48 -3.86 -11.98 5.23
CA VAL A 48 -3.88 -10.52 5.15
C VAL A 48 -5.32 -10.10 4.96
N TYR A 49 -5.81 -9.16 5.72
CA TYR A 49 -7.23 -8.84 5.74
C TYR A 49 -7.57 -7.59 4.92
N ARG A 50 -6.75 -6.57 5.07
CA ARG A 50 -6.91 -5.27 4.41
C ARG A 50 -5.71 -4.37 4.62
N ALA A 51 -5.61 -3.32 3.80
CA ALA A 51 -4.75 -2.18 4.01
C ALA A 51 -5.57 -0.90 4.21
N GLU A 52 -5.15 -0.04 5.15
CA GLU A 52 -5.73 1.26 5.39
C GLU A 52 -4.69 2.35 5.11
N LEU A 53 -5.02 3.31 4.24
CA LEU A 53 -4.10 4.35 3.81
C LEU A 53 -4.59 5.73 4.23
N SER A 54 -3.70 6.53 4.79
CA SER A 54 -3.94 7.95 5.07
C SER A 54 -2.69 8.78 4.76
N GLN A 55 -2.87 10.08 4.47
CA GLN A 55 -1.73 10.96 4.19
C GLN A 55 -1.88 12.30 4.89
N VAL A 56 -0.79 12.74 5.54
CA VAL A 56 -0.69 14.08 6.15
C VAL A 56 0.61 14.73 5.67
N GLY A 57 0.47 15.75 4.85
CA GLY A 57 1.62 16.39 4.19
C GLY A 57 2.34 15.42 3.26
N SER A 58 3.64 15.24 3.44
CA SER A 58 4.42 14.26 2.68
C SER A 58 4.42 12.85 3.29
N ILE A 59 3.83 12.65 4.46
CA ILE A 59 3.84 11.37 5.15
C ILE A 59 2.61 10.56 4.73
N LEU A 60 2.84 9.44 4.07
CA LEU A 60 1.87 8.38 3.83
C LEU A 60 1.93 7.40 5.01
N THR A 61 0.79 7.12 5.61
CA THR A 61 0.65 6.05 6.60
C THR A 61 -0.13 4.91 5.96
N VAL A 62 0.40 3.70 6.07
CA VAL A 62 -0.24 2.46 5.61
C VAL A 62 -0.29 1.49 6.77
N ASP A 63 -1.48 1.04 7.13
CA ASP A 63 -1.70 -0.01 8.12
C ASP A 63 -2.10 -1.30 7.40
N ILE A 64 -1.27 -2.35 7.49
CA ILE A 64 -1.54 -3.67 6.92
C ILE A 64 -2.04 -4.58 8.04
N TYR A 65 -3.30 -4.94 8.02
CA TYR A 65 -3.92 -5.87 8.96
C TYR A 65 -3.71 -7.31 8.52
N THR A 66 -3.01 -8.10 9.35
CA THR A 66 -2.64 -9.48 8.98
C THR A 66 -2.46 -10.38 10.19
N ALA A 67 -2.78 -11.66 10.03
CA ALA A 67 -2.47 -12.70 11.01
C ALA A 67 -0.95 -12.91 11.21
N PHE A 68 -0.12 -12.41 10.27
CA PHE A 68 1.34 -12.50 10.35
C PHE A 68 1.98 -11.42 11.22
N ALA A 69 1.25 -10.38 11.65
CA ALA A 69 1.79 -9.35 12.53
C ALA A 69 2.35 -9.96 13.83
N GLY A 70 3.59 -9.57 14.19
CA GLY A 70 4.31 -10.08 15.36
C GLY A 70 4.87 -11.49 15.22
N ARG A 71 5.01 -12.04 14.00
CA ARG A 71 5.48 -13.42 13.79
C ARG A 71 6.81 -13.55 13.05
N ALA A 72 7.37 -12.47 12.55
CA ALA A 72 8.60 -12.53 11.76
C ALA A 72 9.81 -13.07 12.56
N ASP A 73 9.82 -12.91 13.88
CA ASP A 73 10.87 -13.44 14.77
C ASP A 73 10.57 -14.86 15.32
N ASP A 74 9.43 -15.45 14.98
CA ASP A 74 9.05 -16.81 15.40
C ASP A 74 9.93 -17.91 14.75
N GLY A 75 10.74 -17.55 13.74
CA GLY A 75 11.57 -18.49 12.97
C GLY A 75 10.73 -19.48 12.16
N LEU A 76 9.51 -19.10 11.77
CA LEU A 76 8.60 -19.94 11.00
C LEU A 76 9.27 -20.38 9.70
N PHE A 77 9.25 -21.67 9.44
CA PHE A 77 9.87 -22.31 8.27
C PHE A 77 11.36 -21.99 8.06
N SER A 78 12.11 -21.69 9.13
CA SER A 78 13.54 -21.34 9.05
C SER A 78 14.39 -22.36 8.28
N ALA A 79 14.01 -23.66 8.31
CA ALA A 79 14.68 -24.70 7.55
C ALA A 79 14.51 -24.58 6.02
N TYR A 80 13.55 -23.79 5.57
CA TYR A 80 13.18 -23.58 4.16
C TYR A 80 13.52 -22.18 3.64
N THR A 81 14.02 -21.31 4.51
CA THR A 81 14.47 -19.96 4.11
C THR A 81 15.97 -19.98 3.81
N TYR A 82 16.40 -19.28 2.76
CA TYR A 82 17.80 -19.24 2.36
C TYR A 82 18.73 -18.66 3.44
N ASN A 83 18.23 -17.74 4.25
CA ASN A 83 18.98 -17.13 5.34
C ASN A 83 18.87 -17.89 6.68
N GLY A 84 17.97 -18.88 6.79
CA GLY A 84 17.73 -19.64 8.02
C GLY A 84 17.03 -18.86 9.15
N MET A 85 16.60 -17.62 8.91
CA MET A 85 15.92 -16.77 9.90
C MET A 85 14.42 -16.99 9.97
N GLY A 86 13.85 -17.66 8.99
CA GLY A 86 12.42 -17.83 8.86
C GLY A 86 11.79 -16.78 7.94
N ILE A 87 10.47 -16.75 7.96
CA ILE A 87 9.69 -15.82 7.16
C ILE A 87 9.75 -14.43 7.80
N GLY A 88 10.07 -13.41 7.02
CA GLY A 88 10.09 -12.01 7.42
C GLY A 88 8.91 -11.23 6.82
N TYR A 89 8.80 -9.96 7.14
CA TYR A 89 7.89 -9.02 6.49
C TYR A 89 8.39 -8.65 5.10
N GLY A 90 7.50 -8.53 4.13
CA GLY A 90 7.82 -7.97 2.82
C GLY A 90 8.06 -6.47 2.88
N ASP A 91 8.73 -5.94 1.87
CA ASP A 91 8.77 -4.51 1.60
C ASP A 91 7.40 -4.06 1.04
N LEU A 92 7.08 -2.78 1.17
CA LEU A 92 5.84 -2.23 0.62
C LEU A 92 6.11 -1.63 -0.75
N PHE A 93 5.43 -2.11 -1.78
CA PHE A 93 5.51 -1.55 -3.12
C PHE A 93 4.35 -0.61 -3.40
N LEU A 94 4.62 0.47 -4.14
CA LEU A 94 3.66 1.53 -4.42
C LEU A 94 3.76 1.95 -5.89
N ALA A 95 2.61 2.29 -6.49
CA ALA A 95 2.54 2.85 -7.83
C ALA A 95 1.42 3.88 -7.95
N SER A 96 1.48 4.71 -8.99
CA SER A 96 0.45 5.70 -9.33
C SER A 96 -0.75 5.09 -10.05
N ALA A 97 -0.62 3.87 -10.57
CA ALA A 97 -1.65 3.12 -11.26
C ALA A 97 -1.61 1.65 -10.86
N TRP A 98 -2.75 1.00 -10.88
CA TRP A 98 -2.91 -0.42 -10.68
C TRP A 98 -3.40 -1.05 -11.97
N ASP A 99 -2.63 -1.98 -12.50
CA ASP A 99 -2.89 -2.64 -13.80
C ASP A 99 -2.62 -4.15 -13.68
N PRO A 100 -3.40 -4.87 -12.86
CA PRO A 100 -3.24 -6.31 -12.68
C PRO A 100 -3.67 -7.05 -13.93
N ASP A 101 -3.02 -8.17 -14.27
CA ASP A 101 -3.41 -8.99 -15.39
C ASP A 101 -4.66 -9.84 -15.06
N GLY A 102 -5.56 -9.91 -16.02
CA GLY A 102 -6.76 -10.75 -15.96
C GLY A 102 -7.94 -10.10 -15.23
N THR A 103 -8.65 -10.90 -14.46
CA THR A 103 -9.84 -10.49 -13.70
C THR A 103 -9.78 -11.07 -12.29
N ALA A 104 -10.37 -10.38 -11.32
CA ALA A 104 -10.40 -10.85 -9.93
C ALA A 104 -10.81 -12.34 -9.84
N PRO A 105 -10.06 -13.12 -9.07
CA PRO A 105 -9.01 -12.76 -8.13
C PRO A 105 -7.58 -12.68 -8.72
N TYR A 106 -7.40 -12.42 -10.02
CA TYR A 106 -6.13 -12.14 -10.72
C TYR A 106 -5.12 -13.31 -10.70
N LEU A 107 -5.57 -14.51 -11.03
CA LEU A 107 -4.78 -15.74 -10.94
C LEU A 107 -3.61 -15.83 -11.95
N ASP A 108 -3.60 -14.97 -12.94
CA ASP A 108 -2.57 -14.91 -13.98
C ASP A 108 -1.59 -13.73 -13.74
N ASP A 109 -1.83 -12.91 -12.70
CA ASP A 109 -1.06 -11.70 -12.41
C ASP A 109 0.25 -12.02 -11.68
N ASP A 110 1.36 -11.55 -12.25
CA ASP A 110 2.70 -11.73 -11.70
C ASP A 110 3.60 -10.52 -12.02
N ASN A 111 4.83 -10.52 -11.53
CA ASN A 111 5.83 -9.47 -11.75
C ASN A 111 6.18 -9.21 -13.23
N VAL A 112 5.79 -10.07 -14.16
CA VAL A 112 6.05 -9.91 -15.60
C VAL A 112 4.87 -9.25 -16.32
N THR A 113 3.63 -9.58 -15.90
CA THR A 113 2.40 -9.19 -16.57
C THR A 113 1.58 -8.16 -15.82
N GLY A 114 1.79 -8.05 -14.52
CA GLY A 114 1.01 -7.21 -13.62
C GLY A 114 1.45 -5.76 -13.52
N THR A 115 1.08 -5.16 -12.41
CA THR A 115 1.39 -3.76 -12.11
C THR A 115 2.88 -3.50 -12.07
N VAL A 116 3.35 -2.46 -12.76
CA VAL A 116 4.75 -2.01 -12.68
C VAL A 116 4.91 -1.11 -11.46
N TRP A 117 5.62 -1.60 -10.44
CA TRP A 117 5.85 -0.87 -9.21
C TRP A 117 6.88 0.23 -9.40
N GLU A 118 6.47 1.47 -9.16
CA GLU A 118 7.29 2.67 -9.34
C GLU A 118 8.18 2.96 -8.12
N TYR A 119 7.74 2.49 -6.94
CA TYR A 119 8.43 2.72 -5.66
C TYR A 119 8.37 1.49 -4.77
N GLY A 120 9.43 1.33 -3.96
CA GLY A 120 9.49 0.32 -2.92
C GLY A 120 10.01 0.91 -1.62
N PHE A 121 9.31 0.67 -0.52
CA PHE A 121 9.75 1.01 0.82
C PHE A 121 10.42 -0.19 1.46
N SER A 122 11.74 -0.20 1.47
CA SER A 122 12.55 -1.30 1.95
C SER A 122 12.79 -1.20 3.45
N LEU A 123 12.57 -2.31 4.16
CA LEU A 123 12.76 -2.43 5.61
C LEU A 123 14.23 -2.70 5.96
N ASP A 124 14.76 -1.99 6.97
CA ASP A 124 16.14 -2.19 7.44
C ASP A 124 16.36 -3.58 8.03
N ASP A 125 15.39 -4.08 8.81
CA ASP A 125 15.40 -5.42 9.40
C ASP A 125 13.99 -6.01 9.40
N ARG A 126 13.67 -6.78 8.38
CA ARG A 126 12.35 -7.39 8.18
C ARG A 126 11.97 -8.47 9.19
N TRP A 127 12.90 -8.85 10.07
CA TRP A 127 12.68 -9.85 11.13
C TRP A 127 12.54 -9.23 12.53
N ASP A 128 12.62 -7.90 12.68
CA ASP A 128 12.43 -7.26 13.99
C ASP A 128 10.97 -7.37 14.43
N ALA A 129 10.76 -7.84 15.67
CA ALA A 129 9.42 -8.05 16.23
C ALA A 129 8.66 -6.76 16.55
N ASN A 130 9.34 -5.60 16.56
CA ASN A 130 8.76 -4.32 16.97
C ASN A 130 8.66 -3.33 15.83
N GLY A 131 9.44 -3.52 14.77
CA GLY A 131 9.59 -2.59 13.67
C GLY A 131 10.95 -1.89 13.66
N GLY A 132 11.13 -0.94 12.75
CA GLY A 132 12.41 -0.27 12.54
C GLY A 132 12.28 0.94 11.62
N ASN A 133 13.38 1.24 10.93
CA ASN A 133 13.39 2.22 9.86
C ASN A 133 13.20 1.53 8.51
N GLY A 134 13.00 2.32 7.50
CA GLY A 134 12.99 1.88 6.12
C GLY A 134 13.37 3.02 5.18
N THR A 135 13.63 2.67 3.94
CA THR A 135 14.04 3.59 2.91
C THR A 135 13.14 3.47 1.69
N LEU A 136 12.62 4.60 1.23
CA LEU A 136 11.85 4.68 -0.01
C LEU A 136 12.81 4.79 -1.19
N TYR A 137 12.66 3.90 -2.16
CA TYR A 137 13.36 3.92 -3.43
C TYR A 137 12.38 4.18 -4.58
N ALA A 138 12.79 5.00 -5.55
CA ALA A 138 12.18 4.94 -6.87
C ALA A 138 12.78 3.74 -7.61
N LEU A 139 11.92 2.94 -8.24
CA LEU A 139 12.27 1.75 -9.00
C LEU A 139 12.23 2.08 -10.49
N THR A 140 13.17 1.53 -11.27
CA THR A 140 13.26 1.72 -12.72
C THR A 140 13.62 0.40 -13.37
N GLY A 141 13.03 0.12 -14.51
CA GLY A 141 13.18 -1.17 -15.18
C GLY A 141 11.94 -2.04 -15.01
N SER A 142 12.09 -3.34 -15.20
CA SER A 142 11.06 -4.32 -14.85
C SER A 142 11.12 -4.62 -13.35
N ASN A 143 10.05 -5.16 -12.79
CA ASN A 143 10.04 -5.60 -11.39
C ASN A 143 11.13 -6.65 -11.12
N ASP A 144 11.42 -7.54 -12.07
CA ASP A 144 12.52 -8.51 -12.02
C ASP A 144 13.90 -7.89 -11.76
N ASP A 145 14.13 -6.67 -12.29
CA ASP A 145 15.43 -5.99 -12.19
C ASP A 145 15.60 -5.22 -10.87
N SER A 146 14.53 -4.90 -10.18
CA SER A 146 14.51 -4.01 -9.02
C SER A 146 13.91 -4.64 -7.77
N ALA A 147 13.31 -5.81 -7.87
CA ALA A 147 12.66 -6.52 -6.78
C ALA A 147 13.17 -7.96 -6.64
N LEU A 148 13.15 -8.45 -5.41
CA LEU A 148 13.32 -9.87 -5.08
C LEU A 148 11.93 -10.50 -4.93
N LEU A 149 11.77 -11.70 -5.47
CA LEU A 149 10.54 -12.47 -5.45
C LEU A 149 10.49 -13.43 -4.26
N ALA A 150 9.34 -14.06 -4.02
CA ALA A 150 9.16 -15.03 -2.93
C ALA A 150 10.18 -16.17 -2.98
N GLU A 151 10.56 -16.65 -4.15
CA GLU A 151 11.53 -17.70 -4.35
C GLU A 151 12.96 -17.35 -3.89
N ASP A 152 13.30 -16.06 -3.86
CA ASP A 152 14.60 -15.60 -3.35
C ASP A 152 14.74 -15.75 -1.83
N PHE A 153 13.63 -15.92 -1.14
CA PHE A 153 13.58 -16.10 0.31
C PHE A 153 13.34 -17.55 0.74
N MET A 154 12.80 -18.38 -0.15
CA MET A 154 12.33 -19.73 0.19
C MET A 154 13.05 -20.80 -0.62
N SER A 155 13.18 -22.00 0.00
CA SER A 155 13.80 -23.16 -0.65
C SER A 155 12.93 -24.42 -0.48
N GLY A 156 11.91 -24.58 -1.33
CA GLY A 156 11.08 -25.80 -1.37
C GLY A 156 9.90 -25.82 -0.41
N ALA A 157 9.50 -24.68 0.15
CA ALA A 157 8.20 -24.52 0.82
C ALA A 157 7.10 -24.20 -0.22
N ILE A 158 5.85 -24.33 0.19
CA ILE A 158 4.72 -23.84 -0.59
C ILE A 158 4.70 -22.32 -0.46
N TYR A 159 4.80 -21.61 -1.57
CA TYR A 159 4.82 -20.16 -1.63
C TYR A 159 4.31 -19.71 -3.01
N ARG A 160 3.95 -18.44 -3.14
CA ARG A 160 3.48 -17.85 -4.39
C ARG A 160 4.68 -17.28 -5.14
N ASN A 161 5.00 -17.86 -6.31
CA ASN A 161 6.05 -17.36 -7.19
C ASN A 161 5.56 -16.14 -7.98
N GLY A 162 6.53 -15.36 -8.51
CA GLY A 162 6.21 -14.23 -9.38
C GLY A 162 5.60 -13.03 -8.65
N GLN A 163 5.66 -13.00 -7.33
CA GLN A 163 5.19 -11.89 -6.52
C GLN A 163 6.35 -11.16 -5.87
N GLU A 164 6.36 -9.85 -5.96
CA GLU A 164 7.41 -9.00 -5.41
C GLU A 164 7.36 -8.99 -3.88
N ILE A 165 8.50 -9.28 -3.26
CA ILE A 165 8.60 -9.36 -1.80
C ILE A 165 9.50 -8.27 -1.23
N ALA A 166 10.60 -7.94 -1.91
CA ALA A 166 11.55 -6.97 -1.40
C ALA A 166 12.23 -6.20 -2.52
N VAL A 167 12.63 -4.96 -2.22
CA VAL A 167 13.53 -4.20 -3.10
C VAL A 167 14.88 -4.92 -3.16
N ASP A 168 15.37 -5.20 -4.36
CA ASP A 168 16.71 -5.75 -4.53
C ASP A 168 17.77 -4.70 -4.22
N LEU A 169 18.47 -4.87 -3.10
CA LEU A 169 19.54 -3.98 -2.66
C LEU A 169 20.93 -4.44 -3.09
N SER A 170 21.04 -5.48 -3.92
CA SER A 170 22.32 -5.95 -4.47
C SER A 170 23.00 -4.89 -5.35
N ASP A 171 24.30 -5.06 -5.58
CA ASP A 171 25.07 -4.17 -6.47
C ASP A 171 24.64 -4.34 -7.92
N GLU A 172 24.17 -5.53 -8.31
CA GLU A 172 23.64 -5.81 -9.65
C GLU A 172 22.39 -4.98 -9.95
N ALA A 173 21.51 -4.81 -8.96
CA ALA A 173 20.28 -4.01 -9.10
C ALA A 173 20.48 -2.51 -8.84
N ALA A 174 21.70 -2.04 -8.56
CA ALA A 174 21.98 -0.64 -8.19
C ALA A 174 21.54 0.40 -9.23
N ASN A 175 21.47 0.02 -10.50
CA ASN A 175 21.04 0.91 -11.58
C ASN A 175 19.52 0.98 -11.75
N PHE A 176 18.77 0.09 -11.10
CA PHE A 176 17.32 0.00 -11.22
C PHE A 176 16.59 0.65 -10.05
N ARG A 177 17.31 1.24 -9.10
CA ARG A 177 16.73 1.93 -7.94
C ARG A 177 17.44 3.23 -7.64
N SER A 178 16.71 4.19 -7.07
CA SER A 178 17.24 5.47 -6.59
C SER A 178 16.66 5.78 -5.22
N GLN A 179 17.51 5.96 -4.21
CA GLN A 179 17.06 6.34 -2.88
C GLN A 179 16.42 7.73 -2.89
N LEU A 180 15.25 7.89 -2.30
CA LEU A 180 14.50 9.13 -2.18
C LEU A 180 14.48 9.64 -0.74
N ALA A 181 13.71 9.02 0.11
CA ALA A 181 13.43 9.44 1.47
C ALA A 181 13.47 8.25 2.44
N GLY A 182 13.25 8.50 3.71
CA GLY A 182 13.13 7.47 4.73
C GLY A 182 11.73 7.38 5.31
N GLY A 183 11.60 6.48 6.26
CA GLY A 183 10.39 6.30 7.03
C GLY A 183 10.63 5.35 8.19
N THR A 184 9.56 4.98 8.86
CA THR A 184 9.56 4.00 9.94
C THR A 184 8.46 2.98 9.70
N TRP A 185 8.62 1.82 10.29
CA TRP A 185 7.57 0.83 10.37
C TRP A 185 7.49 0.27 11.80
N THR A 186 6.32 -0.19 12.21
CA THR A 186 6.08 -0.73 13.55
C THR A 186 5.13 -1.90 13.49
N VAL A 187 5.26 -2.81 14.47
CA VAL A 187 4.33 -3.94 14.67
C VAL A 187 3.38 -3.58 15.79
N ASN A 188 2.08 -3.59 15.52
CA ASN A 188 1.02 -3.13 16.44
C ASN A 188 -0.06 -4.23 16.60
N GLY A 189 0.26 -5.27 17.36
CA GLY A 189 -0.72 -6.31 17.68
C GLY A 189 -1.18 -7.13 16.47
N ASP A 190 -2.15 -6.66 15.73
CA ASP A 190 -2.78 -7.33 14.58
C ASP A 190 -2.47 -6.66 13.23
N HIS A 191 -1.60 -5.65 13.21
CA HIS A 191 -1.22 -4.95 11.98
C HIS A 191 0.21 -4.42 12.02
N LEU A 192 0.71 -4.09 10.84
CA LEU A 192 1.95 -3.35 10.61
C LEU A 192 1.59 -1.93 10.20
N THR A 193 2.24 -0.94 10.80
CA THR A 193 2.11 0.46 10.39
C THR A 193 3.39 0.92 9.70
N PHE A 194 3.29 1.40 8.47
CA PHE A 194 4.36 2.05 7.72
C PHE A 194 4.10 3.55 7.69
N ALA A 195 5.08 4.36 8.07
CA ALA A 195 5.04 5.82 7.96
C ALA A 195 6.15 6.28 7.02
N ILE A 196 5.79 6.60 5.77
CA ILE A 196 6.69 6.78 4.64
C ILE A 196 6.71 8.26 4.23
N ASP A 197 7.89 8.87 4.19
CA ASP A 197 8.04 10.20 3.59
C ASP A 197 8.08 10.08 2.05
N LEU A 198 7.05 10.59 1.39
CA LEU A 198 6.93 10.59 -0.07
C LEU A 198 7.75 11.70 -0.76
N THR A 199 8.58 12.45 -0.01
CA THR A 199 9.40 13.51 -0.60
C THR A 199 10.30 12.97 -1.70
N GLY A 200 10.19 13.53 -2.89
CA GLY A 200 10.94 13.12 -4.09
C GLY A 200 10.21 12.09 -4.96
N SER A 201 9.06 11.57 -4.53
CA SER A 201 8.16 10.79 -5.38
C SER A 201 7.08 11.67 -6.01
N ASP A 202 6.42 11.16 -7.04
CA ASP A 202 5.25 11.78 -7.66
C ASP A 202 3.93 11.24 -7.06
N LEU A 203 4.01 10.38 -6.03
CA LEU A 203 2.85 9.79 -5.38
C LEU A 203 2.12 10.79 -4.49
N SER A 204 0.80 10.71 -4.54
CA SER A 204 -0.09 11.41 -3.62
C SER A 204 -1.38 10.63 -3.46
N LEU A 205 -1.77 10.35 -2.23
CA LEU A 205 -3.03 9.65 -1.95
C LEU A 205 -4.25 10.38 -2.54
N ALA A 206 -4.17 11.70 -2.71
CA ALA A 206 -5.23 12.48 -3.37
C ALA A 206 -5.44 12.13 -4.85
N ASN A 207 -4.47 11.49 -5.50
CA ASN A 207 -4.56 11.01 -6.88
C ASN A 207 -4.83 9.50 -6.96
N GLY A 208 -4.92 8.84 -5.83
CA GLY A 208 -4.94 7.39 -5.70
C GLY A 208 -3.54 6.78 -5.65
N ILE A 209 -3.41 5.64 -4.98
CA ILE A 209 -2.15 4.88 -4.86
C ILE A 209 -2.46 3.40 -4.98
N ALA A 210 -1.72 2.71 -5.84
CA ALA A 210 -1.65 1.25 -5.86
C ALA A 210 -0.67 0.77 -4.78
N LEU A 211 -0.98 -0.37 -4.17
CA LEU A 211 -0.20 -0.97 -3.10
C LEU A 211 -0.09 -2.47 -3.31
N HIS A 212 1.10 -3.02 -3.01
CA HIS A 212 1.36 -4.45 -2.92
C HIS A 212 2.18 -4.74 -1.66
N TRP A 213 1.80 -5.79 -0.95
CA TRP A 213 2.53 -6.28 0.22
C TRP A 213 2.21 -7.75 0.51
N GLY A 214 3.18 -8.49 1.03
CA GLY A 214 3.03 -9.82 1.59
C GLY A 214 4.19 -10.21 2.50
N PRO A 215 4.08 -11.29 3.29
CA PRO A 215 5.23 -11.88 3.99
C PRO A 215 6.22 -12.46 2.98
N SER A 216 7.49 -12.62 3.38
CA SER A 216 8.57 -13.03 2.48
C SER A 216 8.40 -14.44 1.86
N CYS A 217 7.43 -15.21 2.30
CA CYS A 217 7.08 -16.49 1.71
C CYS A 217 6.02 -16.38 0.59
N GLY A 218 5.38 -15.21 0.42
CA GLY A 218 4.28 -15.06 -0.52
C GLY A 218 3.07 -15.97 -0.23
N ASN A 219 2.90 -16.41 1.03
CA ASN A 219 1.77 -17.27 1.39
C ASN A 219 0.42 -16.57 1.29
N ASP A 220 0.45 -15.24 1.40
CA ASP A 220 -0.66 -14.35 1.16
C ASP A 220 -0.16 -12.98 0.71
N ILE A 221 -0.89 -12.35 -0.20
CA ILE A 221 -0.50 -11.08 -0.81
C ILE A 221 -1.73 -10.17 -0.84
N ILE A 222 -1.60 -8.96 -0.39
CA ILE A 222 -2.59 -7.93 -0.64
C ILE A 222 -2.11 -7.01 -1.76
N GLU A 223 -2.97 -6.82 -2.74
CA GLU A 223 -2.75 -5.89 -3.83
C GLU A 223 -4.03 -5.16 -4.20
N GLY A 224 -3.92 -3.87 -4.52
CA GLY A 224 -5.07 -3.10 -4.94
C GLY A 224 -4.80 -1.61 -5.04
N TYR A 225 -5.86 -0.86 -5.27
CA TYR A 225 -5.81 0.58 -5.49
C TYR A 225 -6.69 1.34 -4.49
N ALA A 226 -6.08 2.25 -3.77
CA ALA A 226 -6.78 3.19 -2.90
C ALA A 226 -7.20 4.42 -3.70
N ASP A 227 -8.46 4.48 -4.12
CA ASP A 227 -9.02 5.60 -4.87
C ASP A 227 -9.73 6.58 -3.95
N VAL A 228 -9.48 7.87 -4.16
CA VAL A 228 -10.18 8.92 -3.41
C VAL A 228 -11.56 9.14 -4.02
N PRO A 229 -12.65 8.88 -3.29
CA PRO A 229 -13.99 9.18 -3.80
C PRO A 229 -14.09 10.65 -4.20
N GLU A 230 -14.64 10.92 -5.37
CA GLU A 230 -14.84 12.30 -5.84
C GLU A 230 -15.54 13.14 -4.75
N PRO A 231 -14.99 14.30 -4.39
CA PRO A 231 -15.59 15.12 -3.35
C PRO A 231 -17.05 15.39 -3.68
N GLY A 232 -17.95 15.10 -2.75
CA GLY A 232 -19.38 15.46 -2.88
C GLY A 232 -19.65 16.95 -3.13
N SER A 233 -18.58 17.78 -3.11
CA SER A 233 -18.57 19.17 -3.53
C SER A 233 -19.05 19.38 -4.98
N LEU A 234 -18.81 18.44 -5.89
CA LEU A 234 -19.36 18.49 -7.25
C LEU A 234 -20.89 18.35 -7.23
N GLY A 235 -21.41 17.45 -6.38
CA GLY A 235 -22.84 17.30 -6.15
C GLY A 235 -23.46 18.57 -5.52
N LEU A 236 -22.79 19.15 -4.53
CA LEU A 236 -23.22 20.41 -3.91
C LEU A 236 -23.14 21.59 -4.87
N LEU A 237 -22.12 21.66 -5.71
CA LEU A 237 -22.00 22.68 -6.75
C LEU A 237 -23.14 22.55 -7.78
N ALA A 238 -23.45 21.35 -8.23
CA ALA A 238 -24.55 21.07 -9.14
C ALA A 238 -25.91 21.48 -8.53
N LEU A 239 -26.15 21.12 -7.26
CA LEU A 239 -27.33 21.52 -6.52
C LEU A 239 -27.40 23.06 -6.35
N GLY A 240 -26.29 23.72 -6.07
CA GLY A 240 -26.16 25.15 -5.97
C GLY A 240 -26.52 25.87 -7.29
N LEU A 241 -26.04 25.35 -8.41
CA LEU A 241 -26.34 25.89 -9.76
C LEU A 241 -27.82 25.69 -10.14
N ILE A 242 -28.38 24.53 -9.80
CA ILE A 242 -29.82 24.25 -10.02
C ILE A 242 -30.66 25.22 -9.18
N GLY A 243 -30.31 25.38 -7.91
CA GLY A 243 -31.02 26.32 -7.01
C GLY A 243 -30.97 27.77 -7.52
N ALA A 244 -29.80 28.23 -7.98
CA ALA A 244 -29.63 29.55 -8.57
C ALA A 244 -30.44 29.73 -9.86
N GLY A 245 -30.50 28.70 -10.70
CA GLY A 245 -31.28 28.69 -11.95
C GLY A 245 -32.80 28.81 -11.70
N VAL A 246 -33.31 28.08 -10.71
CA VAL A 246 -34.73 28.13 -10.30
C VAL A 246 -35.08 29.50 -9.69
N ALA A 247 -34.22 30.07 -8.85
CA ALA A 247 -34.41 31.37 -8.24
C ALA A 247 -34.48 32.51 -9.31
N ARG A 248 -33.67 32.38 -10.37
CA ARG A 248 -33.63 33.34 -11.48
C ARG A 248 -34.89 33.28 -12.36
N ARG A 249 -35.55 32.13 -12.46
CA ARG A 249 -36.81 31.96 -13.22
C ARG A 249 -38.04 32.50 -12.50
N ARG A 250 -37.96 32.78 -11.21
CA ARG A 250 -39.07 33.29 -10.38
C ARG A 250 -39.06 34.82 -10.22
N ARG A 251 -38.10 35.50 -10.82
CA ARG A 251 -38.05 36.95 -10.97
C ARG A 251 -38.41 37.36 -12.39
#